data_e0e91032e8ea99c605140f4c5ea169bc
#
_entry.id   e0e91032e8ea99c605140f4c5ea169bc
#
_cell.length_a   1.000
_cell.length_b   1.000
_cell.length_c   1.000
_cell.angle_alpha   90.00
_cell.angle_beta   90.00
_cell.angle_gamma   90.00
#
_symmetry.space_group_name_H-M   'P 1'
#
loop_
_entity.id
_entity.type
_entity.pdbx_description
1 polymer ?
#
loop_
_entity_poly.entity_id
_entity_poly.type
_entity_poly.pdbx_seq_one_letter_code
_entity_poly.pdbx_strand_id
1 'polypeptide(L)'
;MMSSNELSQEVIDLINRQATIVVVATVDEDGSPRTAPFGWVYARDSKTLRFSTSRGHDTYRNIVRDGRVMVCLMEEGNTAISIKGNARVYKEQLESVSRRIAMIEMDITYVKSDVTRVASVISGIKCKINKEYVEMTEGVYTEMMI
;
A
#
# COMPACT_ATOMS: atom_id res chain seq x y z
N MET A 1 0.81 1.38 -23.45
CA MET A 1 1.30 0.80 -22.18
C MET A 1 2.51 1.57 -21.69
N MET A 2 2.40 2.14 -20.52
CA MET A 2 3.45 2.97 -19.95
C MET A 2 4.10 2.26 -18.76
N SER A 3 5.41 2.34 -18.70
CA SER A 3 6.16 1.90 -17.53
C SER A 3 7.10 3.02 -17.08
N SER A 4 7.44 3.02 -15.81
CA SER A 4 8.25 4.07 -15.19
C SER A 4 8.93 3.48 -13.95
N ASN A 5 9.83 4.24 -13.37
CA ASN A 5 10.42 3.88 -12.07
C ASN A 5 9.88 4.74 -10.93
N GLU A 6 8.80 5.49 -11.18
CA GLU A 6 8.19 6.34 -10.17
C GLU A 6 6.69 6.50 -10.42
N LEU A 7 5.96 6.91 -9.38
CA LEU A 7 4.53 7.18 -9.45
C LEU A 7 4.27 8.52 -10.14
N SER A 8 3.20 8.59 -10.93
CA SER A 8 2.71 9.87 -11.44
C SER A 8 2.03 10.64 -10.30
N GLN A 9 1.89 11.96 -10.48
CA GLN A 9 1.19 12.78 -9.50
C GLN A 9 -0.28 12.35 -9.35
N GLU A 10 -0.92 11.94 -10.45
CA GLU A 10 -2.30 11.45 -10.39
C GLU A 10 -2.44 10.23 -9.50
N VAL A 11 -1.50 9.30 -9.57
CA VAL A 11 -1.50 8.10 -8.74
C VAL A 11 -1.23 8.45 -7.27
N ILE A 12 -0.28 9.36 -7.02
CA ILE A 12 -0.02 9.85 -5.66
C ILE A 12 -1.29 10.43 -5.05
N ASP A 13 -2.00 11.26 -5.81
CA ASP A 13 -3.24 11.90 -5.33
C ASP A 13 -4.33 10.86 -5.05
N LEU A 14 -4.46 9.84 -5.89
CA LEU A 14 -5.40 8.75 -5.68
C LEU A 14 -5.10 8.00 -4.38
N ILE A 15 -3.84 7.62 -4.18
CA ILE A 15 -3.42 6.89 -2.97
C ILE A 15 -3.69 7.74 -1.73
N ASN A 16 -3.39 9.02 -1.79
CA ASN A 16 -3.41 9.90 -0.62
C ASN A 16 -4.80 10.44 -0.25
N ARG A 17 -5.86 10.02 -0.96
CA ARG A 17 -7.24 10.35 -0.59
C ARG A 17 -7.70 9.73 0.73
N GLN A 18 -6.90 8.82 1.31
CA GLN A 18 -7.22 8.14 2.58
C GLN A 18 -8.45 7.22 2.52
N ALA A 19 -8.88 6.87 1.31
CA ALA A 19 -9.99 5.95 1.10
C ALA A 19 -9.64 4.89 0.05
N THR A 20 -8.42 4.89 -0.40
CA THR A 20 -7.94 4.01 -1.46
C THR A 20 -7.42 2.71 -0.85
N ILE A 21 -7.87 1.59 -1.39
CA ILE A 21 -7.40 0.26 -0.96
C ILE A 21 -6.44 -0.25 -2.02
N VAL A 22 -5.26 -0.67 -1.57
CA VAL A 22 -4.29 -1.36 -2.42
C VAL A 22 -4.17 -2.80 -1.99
N VAL A 23 -3.72 -3.66 -2.89
CA VAL A 23 -3.41 -5.05 -2.58
C VAL A 23 -1.90 -5.21 -2.62
N VAL A 24 -1.34 -5.69 -1.51
CA VAL A 24 0.11 -5.87 -1.37
C VAL A 24 0.43 -7.36 -1.46
N ALA A 25 1.32 -7.71 -2.38
CA ALA A 25 1.84 -9.07 -2.52
C ALA A 25 3.21 -9.16 -1.87
N THR A 26 3.42 -10.20 -1.08
CA THR A 26 4.67 -10.52 -0.41
C THR A 26 4.99 -12.00 -0.61
N VAL A 27 6.13 -12.45 -0.10
CA VAL A 27 6.60 -13.83 -0.28
C VAL A 27 6.53 -14.55 1.07
N ASP A 28 5.73 -15.61 1.14
CA ASP A 28 5.65 -16.46 2.33
C ASP A 28 6.96 -17.22 2.56
N GLU A 29 7.12 -17.77 3.75
CA GLU A 29 8.31 -18.51 4.14
C GLU A 29 8.63 -19.68 3.19
N ASP A 30 7.59 -20.33 2.66
CA ASP A 30 7.75 -21.44 1.71
C ASP A 30 7.96 -20.98 0.25
N GLY A 31 8.07 -19.67 0.01
CA GLY A 31 8.24 -19.12 -1.33
C GLY A 31 6.93 -18.80 -2.05
N SER A 32 5.79 -19.14 -1.47
CA SER A 32 4.49 -18.86 -2.09
C SER A 32 4.18 -17.37 -2.07
N PRO A 33 3.53 -16.83 -3.11
CA PRO A 33 3.05 -15.45 -3.08
C PRO A 33 1.83 -15.34 -2.14
N ARG A 34 1.77 -14.24 -1.41
CA ARG A 34 0.65 -13.91 -0.53
C ARG A 34 0.16 -12.52 -0.84
N THR A 35 -1.14 -12.31 -0.84
CA THR A 35 -1.73 -10.99 -1.02
C THR A 35 -2.57 -10.59 0.21
N ALA A 36 -2.62 -9.30 0.47
CA ALA A 36 -3.48 -8.75 1.51
C ALA A 36 -3.88 -7.32 1.13
N PRO A 37 -5.12 -6.90 1.45
CA PRO A 37 -5.56 -5.53 1.19
C PRO A 37 -5.08 -4.58 2.29
N PHE A 38 -4.75 -3.35 1.92
CA PHE A 38 -4.36 -2.31 2.85
C PHE A 38 -5.03 -0.99 2.50
N GLY A 39 -5.69 -0.39 3.49
CA GLY A 39 -6.26 0.95 3.38
C GLY A 39 -5.40 2.00 4.09
N TRP A 40 -4.55 1.59 5.02
CA TRP A 40 -3.58 2.47 5.66
C TRP A 40 -2.34 2.55 4.77
N VAL A 41 -2.45 3.32 3.71
CA VAL A 41 -1.41 3.47 2.70
C VAL A 41 -1.25 4.95 2.36
N TYR A 42 -0.02 5.37 2.15
CA TYR A 42 0.32 6.76 1.86
C TYR A 42 1.53 6.80 0.92
N ALA A 43 1.44 7.60 -0.14
CA ALA A 43 2.58 7.88 -1.02
C ALA A 43 3.31 9.10 -0.48
N ARG A 44 4.48 8.89 0.08
CA ARG A 44 5.30 9.96 0.64
C ARG A 44 5.84 10.87 -0.46
N ASP A 45 6.23 10.27 -1.57
CA ASP A 45 6.68 10.94 -2.78
C ASP A 45 6.54 9.98 -3.96
N SER A 46 7.08 10.32 -5.11
CA SER A 46 6.95 9.50 -6.32
C SER A 46 7.69 8.18 -6.25
N LYS A 47 8.57 8.00 -5.28
CA LYS A 47 9.42 6.79 -5.17
C LYS A 47 9.24 6.02 -3.88
N THR A 48 8.39 6.49 -2.97
CA THR A 48 8.26 5.90 -1.65
C THR A 48 6.79 5.75 -1.26
N LEU A 49 6.39 4.50 -1.00
CA LEU A 49 5.10 4.19 -0.38
C LEU A 49 5.32 3.84 1.08
N ARG A 50 4.35 4.22 1.90
CA ARG A 50 4.26 3.77 3.28
C ARG A 50 2.94 3.06 3.47
N PHE A 51 2.93 2.01 4.26
CA PHE A 51 1.68 1.41 4.73
C PHE A 51 1.88 0.86 6.13
N SER A 52 0.78 0.75 6.86
CA SER A 52 0.82 0.35 8.26
C SER A 52 0.08 -0.96 8.44
N THR A 53 0.62 -1.84 9.26
CA THR A 53 0.10 -3.18 9.45
C THR A 53 0.35 -3.66 10.88
N SER A 54 -0.53 -4.56 11.35
CA SER A 54 -0.30 -5.27 12.59
C SER A 54 0.97 -6.11 12.51
N ARG A 55 1.77 -6.10 13.57
CA ARG A 55 2.97 -6.93 13.65
C ARG A 55 2.67 -8.43 13.74
N GLY A 56 1.43 -8.78 14.03
CA GLY A 56 0.97 -10.17 13.99
C GLY A 56 0.53 -10.63 12.61
N HIS A 57 0.54 -9.75 11.61
CA HIS A 57 0.07 -10.05 10.26
C HIS A 57 1.16 -10.75 9.43
N ASP A 58 0.73 -11.65 8.54
CA ASP A 58 1.66 -12.36 7.66
C ASP A 58 2.49 -11.42 6.79
N THR A 59 1.90 -10.35 6.30
CA THR A 59 2.60 -9.35 5.48
C THR A 59 3.80 -8.76 6.23
N TYR A 60 3.63 -8.44 7.51
CA TYR A 60 4.72 -7.92 8.33
C TYR A 60 5.86 -8.95 8.44
N ARG A 61 5.51 -10.20 8.79
CA ARG A 61 6.51 -11.26 8.93
C ARG A 61 7.24 -11.53 7.62
N ASN A 62 6.51 -11.49 6.50
CA ASN A 62 7.10 -11.70 5.19
C ASN A 62 8.11 -10.61 4.85
N ILE A 63 7.77 -9.34 5.12
CA ILE A 63 8.65 -8.20 4.82
C ILE A 63 9.92 -8.23 5.68
N VAL A 64 9.80 -8.63 6.94
CA VAL A 64 10.97 -8.77 7.82
C VAL A 64 11.95 -9.81 7.25
N ARG A 65 11.43 -10.89 6.68
CA ARG A 65 12.26 -11.98 6.13
C ARG A 65 12.72 -11.68 4.70
N ASP A 66 11.83 -11.13 3.87
CA ASP A 66 12.06 -10.92 2.43
C ASP A 66 11.32 -9.65 2.01
N GLY A 67 12.07 -8.62 1.71
CA GLY A 67 11.52 -7.30 1.43
C GLY A 67 10.91 -7.13 0.03
N ARG A 68 10.89 -8.17 -0.80
CA ARG A 68 10.28 -8.06 -2.14
C ARG A 68 8.78 -7.89 -2.03
N VAL A 69 8.26 -6.85 -2.66
CA VAL A 69 6.82 -6.56 -2.64
C VAL A 69 6.34 -6.10 -4.01
N MET A 70 5.06 -6.36 -4.26
CA MET A 70 4.36 -5.86 -5.42
C MET A 70 3.02 -5.31 -4.93
N VAL A 71 2.68 -4.10 -5.34
CA VAL A 71 1.43 -3.46 -4.96
C VAL A 71 0.54 -3.33 -6.20
N CYS A 72 -0.70 -3.77 -6.09
CA CYS A 72 -1.71 -3.61 -7.12
C CYS A 72 -2.67 -2.49 -6.71
N LEU A 73 -2.85 -1.52 -7.58
CA LEU A 73 -3.83 -0.46 -7.41
C LEU A 73 -4.78 -0.46 -8.60
N MET A 74 -6.09 -0.58 -8.32
CA MET A 74 -7.14 -0.39 -9.32
C MET A 74 -8.07 0.69 -8.79
N GLU A 75 -8.28 1.74 -9.61
CA GLU A 75 -9.05 2.89 -9.15
C GLU A 75 -9.72 3.59 -10.34
N GLU A 76 -10.61 4.51 -10.03
CA GLU A 76 -11.32 5.32 -11.04
C GLU A 76 -10.35 6.02 -11.99
N GLY A 77 -10.84 6.46 -13.14
CA GLY A 77 -10.01 7.06 -14.16
C GLY A 77 -9.23 6.04 -14.97
N ASN A 78 -9.74 4.82 -15.04
CA ASN A 78 -9.11 3.70 -15.73
C ASN A 78 -7.68 3.47 -15.23
N THR A 79 -7.53 3.40 -13.91
CA THR A 79 -6.26 3.17 -13.24
C THR A 79 -6.14 1.69 -12.88
N ALA A 80 -5.14 1.02 -13.42
CA ALA A 80 -4.77 -0.34 -13.05
C ALA A 80 -3.25 -0.43 -13.17
N ILE A 81 -2.57 -0.48 -12.04
CA ILE A 81 -1.10 -0.46 -12.03
C ILE A 81 -0.53 -1.49 -11.07
N SER A 82 0.66 -1.96 -11.41
CA SER A 82 1.51 -2.76 -10.55
C SER A 82 2.72 -1.94 -10.15
N ILE A 83 2.99 -1.87 -8.85
CA ILE A 83 4.11 -1.12 -8.28
C ILE A 83 5.05 -2.11 -7.64
N LYS A 84 6.25 -2.22 -8.16
CA LYS A 84 7.26 -3.17 -7.67
C LYS A 84 8.29 -2.45 -6.83
N GLY A 85 8.76 -3.10 -5.78
CA GLY A 85 9.81 -2.51 -4.97
C GLY A 85 10.28 -3.41 -3.83
N ASN A 86 11.03 -2.79 -2.95
CA ASN A 86 11.55 -3.44 -1.75
C ASN A 86 11.07 -2.68 -0.52
N ALA A 87 10.59 -3.44 0.45
CA ALA A 87 10.00 -2.88 1.65
C ALA A 87 10.81 -3.27 2.89
N ARG A 88 10.76 -2.41 3.88
CA ARG A 88 11.39 -2.61 5.18
C ARG A 88 10.52 -2.03 6.27
N VAL A 89 10.73 -2.47 7.50
CA VAL A 89 10.07 -1.88 8.65
C VAL A 89 10.72 -0.52 8.92
N TYR A 90 9.94 0.54 8.79
CA TYR A 90 10.39 1.91 9.04
C TYR A 90 10.23 2.28 10.52
N LYS A 91 9.09 1.92 11.11
CA LYS A 91 8.83 2.03 12.56
C LYS A 91 8.20 0.73 13.04
N GLU A 92 8.79 0.11 14.04
CA GLU A 92 8.22 -1.11 14.61
C GLU A 92 6.92 -0.85 15.37
N GLN A 93 6.75 0.36 15.88
CA GLN A 93 5.57 0.74 16.65
C GLN A 93 5.19 2.19 16.36
N LEU A 94 3.96 2.39 15.89
CA LEU A 94 3.41 3.74 15.75
C LEU A 94 3.18 4.36 17.12
N GLU A 95 3.48 5.65 17.24
CA GLU A 95 3.31 6.40 18.48
C GLU A 95 1.85 6.78 18.71
N SER A 96 1.09 6.96 17.64
CA SER A 96 -0.30 7.43 17.68
C SER A 96 -1.31 6.36 18.13
N VAL A 97 -0.90 5.10 18.22
CA VAL A 97 -1.81 4.00 18.56
C VAL A 97 -1.19 3.11 19.62
N SER A 98 -2.06 2.55 20.47
CA SER A 98 -1.64 1.62 21.53
C SER A 98 -1.52 0.17 21.05
N ARG A 99 -2.07 -0.15 19.88
CA ARG A 99 -2.01 -1.50 19.31
C ARG A 99 -0.64 -1.71 18.64
N ARG A 100 -0.30 -2.97 18.42
CA ARG A 100 0.97 -3.37 17.81
C ARG A 100 0.93 -3.15 16.30
N ILE A 101 1.03 -1.90 15.89
CA ILE A 101 1.00 -1.48 14.50
C ILE A 101 2.38 -0.93 14.12
N ALA A 102 2.92 -1.47 13.04
CA ALA A 102 4.19 -1.02 12.48
C ALA A 102 3.94 -0.21 11.19
N MET A 103 4.90 0.65 10.85
CA MET A 103 4.92 1.35 9.57
C MET A 103 5.98 0.72 8.68
N ILE A 104 5.56 0.34 7.48
CA ILE A 104 6.42 -0.20 6.43
C ILE A 104 6.73 0.93 5.45
N GLU A 105 7.97 0.96 4.97
CA GLU A 105 8.36 1.88 3.91
C GLU A 105 8.85 1.07 2.72
N MET A 106 8.33 1.36 1.54
CA MET A 106 8.64 0.66 0.31
C MET A 106 9.34 1.61 -0.66
N ASP A 107 10.52 1.21 -1.10
CA ASP A 107 11.24 1.90 -2.18
C ASP A 107 10.75 1.35 -3.51
N ILE A 108 10.18 2.22 -4.33
CA ILE A 108 9.61 1.85 -5.62
C ILE A 108 10.71 1.72 -6.66
N THR A 109 10.74 0.59 -7.37
CA THR A 109 11.72 0.34 -8.42
C THR A 109 11.10 0.32 -9.82
N TYR A 110 9.80 0.01 -9.92
CA TYR A 110 9.16 -0.12 -11.22
C TYR A 110 7.63 0.04 -11.08
N VAL A 111 7.04 0.77 -11.99
CA VAL A 111 5.60 0.99 -12.07
C VAL A 111 5.14 0.66 -13.48
N LYS A 112 4.13 -0.17 -13.61
CA LYS A 112 3.60 -0.62 -14.90
C LYS A 112 2.09 -0.44 -14.94
N SER A 113 1.58 0.11 -16.03
CA SER A 113 0.14 0.15 -16.29
C SER A 113 -0.32 -1.19 -16.84
N ASP A 114 -1.39 -1.72 -16.26
CA ASP A 114 -2.01 -2.99 -16.65
C ASP A 114 -3.38 -2.76 -17.32
N VAL A 115 -3.70 -1.53 -17.74
CA VAL A 115 -4.97 -1.24 -18.41
C VAL A 115 -5.08 -2.01 -19.72
N THR A 116 -6.31 -2.37 -20.10
CA THR A 116 -6.58 -3.11 -21.33
C THR A 116 -7.50 -2.31 -22.24
N ARG A 117 -7.60 -2.75 -23.49
CA ARG A 117 -8.55 -2.16 -24.44
C ARG A 117 -9.96 -2.72 -24.29
N VAL A 118 -10.09 -3.83 -23.55
CA VAL A 118 -11.36 -4.57 -23.45
C VAL A 118 -12.30 -3.90 -22.45
N ALA A 119 -11.75 -3.34 -21.38
CA ALA A 119 -12.55 -2.76 -20.31
C ALA A 119 -11.80 -1.63 -19.65
N SER A 120 -12.53 -0.70 -19.06
CA SER A 120 -11.96 0.41 -18.29
C SER A 120 -12.32 0.24 -16.82
N VAL A 121 -11.38 0.50 -15.94
CA VAL A 121 -11.61 0.47 -14.50
C VAL A 121 -12.36 1.74 -14.10
N ILE A 122 -13.55 1.58 -13.54
CA ILE A 122 -14.43 2.71 -13.19
C ILE A 122 -14.43 3.01 -11.69
N SER A 123 -13.96 2.09 -10.87
CA SER A 123 -13.86 2.31 -9.42
C SER A 123 -12.84 1.35 -8.83
N GLY A 124 -12.32 1.72 -7.66
CA GLY A 124 -11.48 0.83 -6.87
C GLY A 124 -12.28 -0.01 -5.90
N ILE A 125 -11.55 -0.67 -5.01
CA ILE A 125 -12.11 -1.44 -3.89
C ILE A 125 -12.70 -0.44 -2.90
N LYS A 126 -13.92 -0.71 -2.44
CA LYS A 126 -14.62 0.16 -1.49
C LYS A 126 -14.68 -0.51 -0.13
N CYS A 127 -14.22 0.19 0.89
CA CYS A 127 -14.30 -0.24 2.27
C CYS A 127 -14.89 0.87 3.11
N LYS A 128 -15.54 0.49 4.20
CA LYS A 128 -16.06 1.42 5.20
C LYS A 128 -15.29 1.19 6.48
N ILE A 129 -14.72 2.25 7.03
CA ILE A 129 -14.06 2.17 8.33
C ILE A 129 -15.14 2.01 9.40
N ASN A 130 -15.03 0.97 10.21
CA ASN A 130 -15.96 0.77 11.32
C ASN A 130 -15.81 1.92 12.32
N LYS A 131 -16.93 2.33 12.88
CA LYS A 131 -17.02 3.55 13.71
C LYS A 131 -15.98 3.59 14.85
N GLU A 132 -15.77 2.47 15.52
CA GLU A 132 -14.81 2.39 16.63
C GLU A 132 -13.34 2.54 16.22
N TYR A 133 -13.04 2.50 14.92
CA TYR A 133 -11.68 2.61 14.40
C TYR A 133 -11.40 3.90 13.62
N VAL A 134 -12.36 4.83 13.57
CA VAL A 134 -12.18 6.08 12.81
C VAL A 134 -11.05 6.93 13.40
N GLU A 135 -11.06 7.14 14.71
CA GLU A 135 -10.05 7.94 15.39
C GLU A 135 -8.65 7.33 15.26
N MET A 136 -8.56 6.02 15.45
CA MET A 136 -7.30 5.29 15.28
C MET A 136 -6.76 5.43 13.86
N THR A 137 -7.63 5.30 12.87
CA THR A 137 -7.27 5.42 11.46
C THR A 137 -6.72 6.82 11.14
N GLU A 138 -7.34 7.86 11.67
CA GLU A 138 -6.84 9.23 11.51
C GLU A 138 -5.44 9.40 12.09
N GLY A 139 -5.20 8.84 13.27
CA GLY A 139 -3.88 8.85 13.89
C GLY A 139 -2.82 8.15 13.05
N VAL A 140 -3.16 6.99 12.48
CA VAL A 140 -2.26 6.24 11.61
C VAL A 140 -1.88 7.05 10.37
N TYR A 141 -2.86 7.65 9.69
CA TYR A 141 -2.59 8.49 8.51
C TYR A 141 -1.73 9.69 8.87
N THR A 142 -2.04 10.36 9.96
CA THR A 142 -1.26 11.53 10.40
C THR A 142 0.21 11.16 10.61
N GLU A 143 0.45 10.02 11.24
CA GLU A 143 1.82 9.57 11.49
C GLU A 143 2.53 9.15 10.21
N MET A 144 1.84 8.54 9.25
CA MET A 144 2.43 8.16 7.96
C MET A 144 2.83 9.37 7.12
N MET A 145 2.18 10.52 7.32
CA MET A 145 2.48 11.75 6.59
C MET A 145 3.75 12.47 7.10
N ILE A 146 4.20 12.14 8.28
CA ILE A 146 5.41 12.74 8.85
C ILE A 146 6.65 12.01 8.34
#